data_154059a3a331658fe9d76742380bf583
#
_entry.id   154059a3a331658fe9d76742380bf583
#
_cell.length_a   1.000
_cell.length_b   1.000
_cell.length_c   1.000
_cell.angle_alpha   90.00
_cell.angle_beta   90.00
_cell.angle_gamma   90.00
#
_symmetry.space_group_name_H-M   'P 1'
#
loop_
_entity.id
_entity.type
_entity.pdbx_description
1 polymer ?
#
loop_
_entity_poly.entity_id
_entity_poly.type
_entity_poly.pdbx_seq_one_letter_code
_entity_poly.pdbx_strand_id
1 'polypeptide(L)'
;MNAPSAPTPDALLLNAMLAVEHGLLYGAQEALGIAVGAGAPGATAAVLQTSVDSHRELRDRLTDLLDNQGVTPSPAAAAYALPTTGRDVAGACELAAAMEDRGGATWLDAVGRTSDHALRAMCADALSQSAVRGLRLREAAGQPPAQTLPSYPGR
;
A
#
# COMPACT_ATOMS: atom_id res chain seq x y z
N MET A 1 2.72 8.93 -39.29
CA MET A 1 2.75 9.14 -37.81
C MET A 1 1.50 8.50 -37.25
N ASN A 2 1.58 7.34 -36.59
CA ASN A 2 0.42 6.78 -35.90
C ASN A 2 0.15 7.63 -34.65
N ALA A 3 -1.10 8.07 -34.47
CA ALA A 3 -1.51 8.68 -33.21
C ALA A 3 -1.31 7.67 -32.06
N PRO A 4 -0.90 8.12 -30.87
CA PRO A 4 -0.79 7.22 -29.73
C PRO A 4 -2.15 6.56 -29.48
N SER A 5 -2.13 5.23 -29.37
CA SER A 5 -3.34 4.46 -29.06
C SER A 5 -3.85 4.86 -27.67
N ALA A 6 -5.18 4.93 -27.51
CA ALA A 6 -5.77 5.19 -26.20
C ALA A 6 -5.32 4.10 -25.19
N PRO A 7 -5.05 4.45 -23.92
CA PRO A 7 -4.64 3.48 -22.90
C PRO A 7 -5.72 2.42 -22.69
N THR A 8 -5.29 1.19 -22.47
CA THR A 8 -6.21 0.06 -22.19
C THR A 8 -6.87 0.22 -20.81
N PRO A 9 -8.02 -0.47 -20.56
CA PRO A 9 -8.62 -0.48 -19.21
C PRO A 9 -7.66 -0.94 -18.11
N ASP A 10 -6.82 -1.93 -18.37
CA ASP A 10 -5.80 -2.39 -17.41
C ASP A 10 -4.69 -1.37 -17.21
N ALA A 11 -4.28 -0.62 -18.23
CA ALA A 11 -3.33 0.48 -18.09
C ALA A 11 -3.88 1.65 -17.24
N LEU A 12 -5.16 1.97 -17.41
CA LEU A 12 -5.83 2.96 -16.56
C LEU A 12 -5.93 2.48 -15.11
N LEU A 13 -6.21 1.19 -14.90
CA LEU A 13 -6.25 0.57 -13.58
C LEU A 13 -4.86 0.62 -12.91
N LEU A 14 -3.81 0.19 -13.61
CA LEU A 14 -2.42 0.27 -13.14
C LEU A 14 -2.05 1.69 -12.69
N ASN A 15 -2.41 2.68 -13.49
CA ASN A 15 -2.10 4.08 -13.19
C ASN A 15 -2.87 4.61 -11.96
N ALA A 16 -4.13 4.18 -11.79
CA ALA A 16 -4.91 4.49 -10.59
C ALA A 16 -4.30 3.82 -9.33
N MET A 17 -3.84 2.57 -9.46
CA MET A 17 -3.15 1.85 -8.37
C MET A 17 -1.84 2.53 -7.99
N LEU A 18 -1.04 2.97 -8.98
CA LEU A 18 0.20 3.71 -8.75
C LEU A 18 -0.05 5.01 -7.98
N ALA A 19 -1.10 5.76 -8.34
CA ALA A 19 -1.47 6.98 -7.63
C ALA A 19 -1.80 6.71 -6.14
N VAL A 20 -2.46 5.58 -5.84
CA VAL A 20 -2.72 5.16 -4.45
C VAL A 20 -1.41 4.75 -3.77
N GLU A 21 -0.55 3.97 -4.44
CA GLU A 21 0.70 3.44 -3.89
C GLU A 21 1.68 4.54 -3.47
N HIS A 22 1.73 5.65 -4.20
CA HIS A 22 2.48 6.83 -3.76
C HIS A 22 2.03 7.33 -2.38
N GLY A 23 0.71 7.37 -2.13
CA GLY A 23 0.15 7.79 -0.84
C GLY A 23 0.40 6.76 0.27
N LEU A 24 0.35 5.47 -0.04
CA LEU A 24 0.63 4.39 0.91
C LEU A 24 2.10 4.40 1.34
N LEU A 25 3.02 4.54 0.39
CA LEU A 25 4.44 4.68 0.68
C LEU A 25 4.73 5.91 1.53
N TYR A 26 4.13 7.06 1.21
CA TYR A 26 4.26 8.28 2.00
C TYR A 26 3.80 8.05 3.45
N GLY A 27 2.63 7.43 3.66
CA GLY A 27 2.10 7.14 5.00
C GLY A 27 2.96 6.13 5.78
N ALA A 28 3.48 5.09 5.10
CA ALA A 28 4.38 4.11 5.71
C ALA A 28 5.71 4.75 6.15
N GLN A 29 6.28 5.65 5.36
CA GLN A 29 7.50 6.40 5.69
C GLN A 29 7.28 7.34 6.88
N GLU A 30 6.15 8.05 6.91
CA GLU A 30 5.78 8.91 8.04
C GLU A 30 5.64 8.08 9.33
N ALA A 31 4.96 6.94 9.26
CA ALA A 31 4.82 6.02 10.40
C ALA A 31 6.18 5.56 10.93
N LEU A 32 7.08 5.13 10.04
CA LEU A 32 8.44 4.75 10.43
C LEU A 32 9.19 5.91 11.09
N GLY A 33 9.10 7.12 10.53
CA GLY A 33 9.72 8.32 11.08
C GLY A 33 9.21 8.65 12.50
N ILE A 34 7.90 8.58 12.73
CA ILE A 34 7.27 8.76 14.04
C ILE A 34 7.79 7.71 15.03
N ALA A 35 7.78 6.41 14.64
CA ALA A 35 8.21 5.32 15.51
C ALA A 35 9.67 5.44 15.92
N VAL A 36 10.56 5.74 14.98
CA VAL A 36 12.00 5.94 15.26
C VAL A 36 12.21 7.16 16.18
N GLY A 37 11.52 8.27 15.90
CA GLY A 37 11.56 9.46 16.75
C GLY A 37 11.02 9.22 18.17
N ALA A 38 10.08 8.29 18.33
CA ALA A 38 9.54 7.86 19.64
C ALA A 38 10.35 6.76 20.33
N GLY A 39 11.47 6.33 19.76
CA GLY A 39 12.35 5.31 20.36
C GLY A 39 11.82 3.89 20.21
N ALA A 40 11.19 3.56 19.08
CA ALA A 40 10.65 2.23 18.85
C ALA A 40 11.71 1.12 19.05
N PRO A 41 11.34 -0.03 19.65
CA PRO A 41 12.19 -1.21 19.68
C PRO A 41 12.59 -1.66 18.27
N GLY A 42 13.80 -2.20 18.09
CA GLY A 42 14.31 -2.63 16.79
C GLY A 42 13.39 -3.60 16.04
N ALA A 43 12.73 -4.52 16.76
CA ALA A 43 11.75 -5.44 16.15
C ALA A 43 10.54 -4.70 15.56
N THR A 44 10.00 -3.69 16.26
CA THR A 44 8.89 -2.86 15.77
C THR A 44 9.33 -2.00 14.59
N ALA A 45 10.50 -1.37 14.67
CA ALA A 45 11.05 -0.60 13.55
C ALA A 45 11.25 -1.48 12.30
N ALA A 46 11.67 -2.74 12.45
CA ALA A 46 11.83 -3.69 11.36
C ALA A 46 10.48 -4.04 10.68
N VAL A 47 9.40 -4.20 11.44
CA VAL A 47 8.05 -4.42 10.88
C VAL A 47 7.60 -3.22 10.04
N LEU A 48 7.80 -1.99 10.56
CA LEU A 48 7.48 -0.76 9.84
C LEU A 48 8.36 -0.59 8.58
N GLN A 49 9.64 -0.90 8.67
CA GLN A 49 10.55 -0.87 7.51
C GLN A 49 10.11 -1.85 6.42
N THR A 50 9.64 -3.05 6.80
CA THR A 50 9.10 -4.03 5.85
C THR A 50 7.88 -3.47 5.08
N SER A 51 7.00 -2.71 5.74
CA SER A 51 5.89 -2.03 5.07
C SER A 51 6.39 -0.99 4.07
N VAL A 52 7.35 -0.14 4.46
CA VAL A 52 7.97 0.86 3.55
C VAL A 52 8.57 0.19 2.32
N ASP A 53 9.35 -0.88 2.51
CA ASP A 53 10.05 -1.55 1.40
C ASP A 53 9.06 -2.23 0.45
N SER A 54 8.01 -2.85 0.99
CA SER A 54 6.95 -3.47 0.18
C SER A 54 6.19 -2.46 -0.68
N HIS A 55 5.83 -1.31 -0.13
CA HIS A 55 5.17 -0.26 -0.90
C HIS A 55 6.11 0.36 -1.94
N ARG A 56 7.41 0.46 -1.64
CA ARG A 56 8.41 0.91 -2.62
C ARG A 56 8.51 -0.06 -3.80
N GLU A 57 8.61 -1.36 -3.53
CA GLU A 57 8.64 -2.40 -4.57
C GLU A 57 7.38 -2.40 -5.44
N LEU A 58 6.20 -2.28 -4.83
CA LEU A 58 4.93 -2.22 -5.56
C LEU A 58 4.85 -0.98 -6.44
N ARG A 59 5.21 0.19 -5.93
CA ARG A 59 5.30 1.43 -6.72
C ARG A 59 6.20 1.27 -7.94
N ASP A 60 7.41 0.75 -7.72
CA ASP A 60 8.40 0.58 -8.78
C ASP A 60 7.90 -0.42 -9.83
N ARG A 61 7.32 -1.53 -9.41
CA ARG A 61 6.73 -2.52 -10.30
C ARG A 61 5.57 -1.97 -11.13
N LEU A 62 4.69 -1.16 -10.53
CA LEU A 62 3.58 -0.52 -11.25
C LEU A 62 4.11 0.49 -12.28
N THR A 63 5.15 1.25 -11.92
CA THR A 63 5.84 2.17 -12.84
C THR A 63 6.41 1.43 -14.03
N ASP A 64 7.17 0.35 -13.81
CA ASP A 64 7.75 -0.47 -14.89
C ASP A 64 6.68 -1.06 -15.81
N LEU A 65 5.56 -1.53 -15.26
CA LEU A 65 4.45 -2.08 -16.05
C LEU A 65 3.81 -1.02 -16.96
N LEU A 66 3.68 0.22 -16.50
CA LEU A 66 3.16 1.35 -17.28
C LEU A 66 4.15 1.78 -18.35
N ASP A 67 5.42 1.93 -18.02
CA ASP A 67 6.48 2.31 -18.95
C ASP A 67 6.61 1.28 -20.08
N ASN A 68 6.53 -0.01 -19.76
CA ASN A 68 6.54 -1.10 -20.76
C ASN A 68 5.33 -1.06 -21.71
N GLN A 69 4.23 -0.43 -21.30
CA GLN A 69 3.04 -0.21 -22.14
C GLN A 69 3.06 1.15 -22.85
N GLY A 70 4.11 1.96 -22.67
CA GLY A 70 4.21 3.32 -23.22
C GLY A 70 3.18 4.30 -22.60
N VAL A 71 2.72 4.01 -21.38
CA VAL A 71 1.77 4.85 -20.63
C VAL A 71 2.54 5.65 -19.58
N THR A 72 2.35 6.98 -19.59
CA THR A 72 3.02 7.85 -18.60
C THR A 72 2.52 7.53 -17.19
N PRO A 73 3.41 7.13 -16.25
CA PRO A 73 3.05 6.87 -14.88
C PRO A 73 2.56 8.13 -14.15
N SER A 74 1.55 7.97 -13.29
CA SER A 74 1.07 9.05 -12.41
C SER A 74 2.19 9.52 -11.47
N PRO A 75 2.50 10.83 -11.41
CA PRO A 75 3.50 11.34 -10.50
C PRO A 75 3.02 11.29 -9.04
N ALA A 76 3.97 11.22 -8.11
CA ALA A 76 3.68 11.43 -6.71
C ALA A 76 3.20 12.87 -6.46
N ALA A 77 2.25 13.03 -5.54
CA ALA A 77 1.85 14.35 -5.04
C ALA A 77 2.90 14.90 -4.05
N ALA A 78 2.89 16.23 -3.86
CA ALA A 78 3.80 16.88 -2.91
C ALA A 78 3.51 16.49 -1.44
N ALA A 79 2.26 16.12 -1.12
CA ALA A 79 1.82 15.63 0.19
C ALA A 79 0.53 14.83 0.06
N TYR A 80 0.23 14.00 1.08
CA TYR A 80 -0.98 13.21 1.17
C TYR A 80 -1.66 13.43 2.52
N ALA A 81 -2.99 13.45 2.52
CA ALA A 81 -3.76 13.44 3.75
C ALA A 81 -3.64 12.05 4.41
N LEU A 82 -3.19 12.01 5.65
CA LEU A 82 -3.05 10.80 6.44
C LEU A 82 -4.08 10.76 7.58
N PRO A 83 -4.47 9.56 8.04
CA PRO A 83 -5.23 9.42 9.28
C PRO A 83 -4.49 10.06 10.45
N THR A 84 -5.25 10.70 11.35
CA THR A 84 -4.69 11.22 12.60
C THR A 84 -4.54 10.09 13.59
N THR A 85 -3.31 9.81 14.00
CA THR A 85 -2.97 8.81 15.02
C THR A 85 -2.08 9.42 16.10
N GLY A 86 -1.80 8.68 17.16
CA GLY A 86 -0.82 9.08 18.17
C GLY A 86 0.57 9.27 17.56
N ARG A 87 1.39 10.12 18.19
CA ARG A 87 2.79 10.32 17.78
C ARG A 87 3.77 9.50 18.64
N ASP A 88 3.29 8.41 19.17
CA ASP A 88 4.06 7.38 19.86
C ASP A 88 4.22 6.13 18.97
N VAL A 89 4.89 5.11 19.49
CA VAL A 89 5.15 3.87 18.74
C VAL A 89 3.86 3.15 18.36
N ALA A 90 2.86 3.12 19.25
CA ALA A 90 1.57 2.48 18.96
C ALA A 90 0.82 3.22 17.85
N GLY A 91 0.72 4.55 17.94
CA GLY A 91 0.08 5.38 16.91
C GLY A 91 0.79 5.30 15.54
N ALA A 92 2.11 5.16 15.52
CA ALA A 92 2.85 4.90 14.29
C ALA A 92 2.48 3.55 13.65
N CYS A 93 2.36 2.50 14.46
CA CYS A 93 1.92 1.19 13.99
C CYS A 93 0.47 1.21 13.50
N GLU A 94 -0.41 1.95 14.16
CA GLU A 94 -1.80 2.16 13.73
C GLU A 94 -1.88 2.89 12.39
N LEU A 95 -1.07 3.93 12.18
CA LEU A 95 -0.97 4.63 10.91
C LEU A 95 -0.54 3.68 9.79
N ALA A 96 0.53 2.92 9.99
CA ALA A 96 1.00 1.97 9.00
C ALA A 96 -0.04 0.87 8.72
N ALA A 97 -0.73 0.36 9.75
CA ALA A 97 -1.82 -0.62 9.58
C ALA A 97 -2.98 -0.05 8.74
N ALA A 98 -3.34 1.22 8.94
CA ALA A 98 -4.34 1.89 8.12
C ALA A 98 -3.91 2.03 6.65
N MET A 99 -2.60 2.20 6.37
CA MET A 99 -2.08 2.17 5.00
C MET A 99 -2.23 0.77 4.39
N GLU A 100 -1.91 -0.29 5.13
CA GLU A 100 -2.09 -1.66 4.66
C GLU A 100 -3.57 -1.99 4.36
N ASP A 101 -4.51 -1.54 5.20
CA ASP A 101 -5.95 -1.73 4.95
C ASP A 101 -6.39 -1.01 3.66
N ARG A 102 -5.93 0.21 3.45
CA ARG A 102 -6.22 0.98 2.24
C ARG A 102 -5.61 0.30 1.00
N GLY A 103 -4.38 -0.18 1.12
CA GLY A 103 -3.72 -0.98 0.08
C GLY A 103 -4.51 -2.23 -0.23
N GLY A 104 -4.88 -3.01 0.78
CA GLY A 104 -5.70 -4.21 0.65
C GLY A 104 -7.01 -3.96 -0.08
N ALA A 105 -7.72 -2.88 0.24
CA ALA A 105 -8.96 -2.50 -0.47
C ALA A 105 -8.69 -2.18 -1.95
N THR A 106 -7.59 -1.49 -2.26
CA THR A 106 -7.18 -1.18 -3.64
C THR A 106 -6.86 -2.44 -4.44
N TRP A 107 -6.08 -3.37 -3.86
CA TRP A 107 -5.74 -4.64 -4.49
C TRP A 107 -6.97 -5.52 -4.71
N LEU A 108 -7.89 -5.56 -3.76
CA LEU A 108 -9.15 -6.31 -3.89
C LEU A 108 -10.01 -5.79 -5.05
N ASP A 109 -10.16 -4.46 -5.16
CA ASP A 109 -10.87 -3.84 -6.29
C ASP A 109 -10.19 -4.20 -7.63
N ALA A 110 -8.86 -4.14 -7.69
CA ALA A 110 -8.08 -4.45 -8.88
C ALA A 110 -8.23 -5.92 -9.31
N VAL A 111 -8.25 -6.89 -8.37
CA VAL A 111 -8.52 -8.31 -8.64
C VAL A 111 -9.86 -8.48 -9.37
N GLY A 112 -10.88 -7.72 -8.96
CA GLY A 112 -12.21 -7.79 -9.57
C GLY A 112 -12.33 -7.12 -10.95
N ARG A 113 -11.45 -6.17 -11.26
CA ARG A 113 -11.58 -5.30 -12.44
C ARG A 113 -10.68 -5.70 -13.60
N THR A 114 -9.52 -6.29 -13.33
CA THR A 114 -8.58 -6.66 -14.41
C THR A 114 -9.02 -7.91 -15.14
N SER A 115 -8.85 -7.91 -16.46
CA SER A 115 -8.99 -9.09 -17.32
C SER A 115 -7.66 -9.85 -17.50
N ASP A 116 -6.53 -9.22 -17.21
CA ASP A 116 -5.20 -9.83 -17.31
C ASP A 116 -4.93 -10.79 -16.14
N HIS A 117 -4.60 -12.05 -16.46
CA HIS A 117 -4.36 -13.07 -15.45
C HIS A 117 -3.10 -12.83 -14.61
N ALA A 118 -2.04 -12.30 -15.22
CA ALA A 118 -0.79 -12.02 -14.51
C ALA A 118 -0.97 -10.83 -13.57
N LEU A 119 -1.65 -9.79 -14.02
CA LEU A 119 -2.00 -8.63 -13.18
C LEU A 119 -2.91 -9.06 -12.03
N ARG A 120 -3.92 -9.91 -12.28
CA ARG A 120 -4.80 -10.43 -11.22
C ARG A 120 -4.03 -11.20 -10.17
N ALA A 121 -3.10 -12.08 -10.58
CA ALA A 121 -2.25 -12.82 -9.64
C ALA A 121 -1.39 -11.88 -8.80
N MET A 122 -0.76 -10.88 -9.40
CA MET A 122 0.01 -9.86 -8.70
C MET A 122 -0.84 -9.11 -7.66
N CYS A 123 -2.06 -8.71 -8.02
CA CYS A 123 -2.97 -8.01 -7.11
C CYS A 123 -3.41 -8.91 -5.94
N ALA A 124 -3.69 -10.20 -6.19
CA ALA A 124 -4.05 -11.16 -5.15
C ALA A 124 -2.90 -11.41 -4.17
N ASP A 125 -1.67 -11.50 -4.65
CA ASP A 125 -0.47 -11.61 -3.82
C ASP A 125 -0.27 -10.35 -2.98
N ALA A 126 -0.38 -9.16 -3.56
CA ALA A 126 -0.26 -7.89 -2.86
C ALA A 126 -1.34 -7.74 -1.78
N LEU A 127 -2.60 -8.12 -2.07
CA LEU A 127 -3.70 -8.15 -1.09
C LEU A 127 -3.35 -9.03 0.11
N SER A 128 -2.90 -10.27 -0.15
CA SER A 128 -2.54 -11.23 0.89
C SER A 128 -1.40 -10.72 1.77
N GLN A 129 -0.37 -10.12 1.15
CA GLN A 129 0.77 -9.56 1.87
C GLN A 129 0.38 -8.35 2.71
N SER A 130 -0.47 -7.44 2.20
CA SER A 130 -0.98 -6.29 2.96
C SER A 130 -1.76 -6.76 4.19
N ALA A 131 -2.60 -7.78 4.07
CA ALA A 131 -3.33 -8.35 5.21
C ALA A 131 -2.38 -8.88 6.31
N VAL A 132 -1.32 -9.59 5.93
CA VAL A 132 -0.32 -10.11 6.87
C VAL A 132 0.47 -8.98 7.54
N ARG A 133 0.90 -7.97 6.77
CA ARG A 133 1.61 -6.82 7.33
C ARG A 133 0.72 -6.02 8.27
N GLY A 134 -0.53 -5.76 7.87
CA GLY A 134 -1.51 -5.07 8.71
C GLY A 134 -1.75 -5.77 10.05
N LEU A 135 -1.83 -7.11 10.06
CA LEU A 135 -1.89 -7.90 11.29
C LEU A 135 -0.68 -7.66 12.19
N ARG A 136 0.53 -7.82 11.65
CA ARG A 136 1.78 -7.63 12.41
C ARG A 136 1.93 -6.21 12.98
N LEU A 137 1.49 -5.20 12.24
CA LEU A 137 1.52 -3.82 12.69
C LEU A 137 0.54 -3.58 13.86
N ARG A 138 -0.66 -4.18 13.82
CA ARG A 138 -1.62 -4.12 14.93
C ARG A 138 -1.12 -4.85 16.17
N GLU A 139 -0.50 -6.00 16.00
CA GLU A 139 0.17 -6.70 17.10
C GLU A 139 1.28 -5.83 17.72
N ALA A 140 2.10 -5.16 16.90
CA ALA A 140 3.11 -4.23 17.35
C ALA A 140 2.53 -2.98 18.05
N ALA A 141 1.32 -2.56 17.69
CA ALA A 141 0.55 -1.51 18.39
C ALA A 141 -0.07 -1.99 19.71
N GLY A 142 0.07 -3.28 20.06
CA GLY A 142 -0.52 -3.85 21.29
C GLY A 142 -2.00 -4.19 21.16
N GLN A 143 -2.56 -4.24 19.96
CA GLN A 143 -3.96 -4.59 19.75
C GLN A 143 -4.16 -6.11 19.92
N PRO A 144 -5.23 -6.56 20.62
CA PRO A 144 -5.51 -7.99 20.80
C PRO A 144 -5.88 -8.66 19.47
N PRO A 145 -5.53 -9.95 19.26
CA PRO A 145 -5.74 -10.66 18.00
C PRO A 145 -7.16 -10.61 17.45
N ALA A 146 -8.18 -10.62 18.33
CA ALA A 146 -9.59 -10.53 17.92
C ALA A 146 -9.98 -9.20 17.23
N GLN A 147 -9.19 -8.13 17.44
CA GLN A 147 -9.40 -6.81 16.84
C GLN A 147 -8.50 -6.58 15.62
N THR A 148 -7.60 -7.51 15.33
CA THR A 148 -6.62 -7.36 14.25
C THR A 148 -7.10 -7.86 12.89
N LEU A 149 -8.23 -8.58 12.86
CA LEU A 149 -8.80 -9.05 11.60
C LEU A 149 -9.78 -8.01 11.06
N PRO A 150 -9.44 -7.30 9.95
CA PRO A 150 -10.40 -6.44 9.31
C PRO A 150 -11.60 -7.26 8.85
N SER A 151 -12.80 -6.77 9.14
CA SER A 151 -14.00 -7.30 8.49
C SER A 151 -13.82 -7.06 7.00
N TYR A 152 -13.86 -8.11 6.19
CA TYR A 152 -13.87 -7.94 4.76
C TYR A 152 -15.02 -7.01 4.37
N PRO A 153 -14.79 -5.94 3.59
CA PRO A 153 -15.88 -5.12 3.11
C PRO A 153 -16.80 -6.00 2.27
N GLY A 154 -18.04 -6.15 2.71
CA GLY A 154 -19.07 -6.92 1.99
C GLY A 154 -19.71 -8.09 2.78
N ARG A 155 -19.48 -8.20 4.10
CA ARG A 155 -20.27 -9.08 4.97
C ARG A 155 -20.99 -8.31 6.04
#